data_19b8f517785b1dcc73451455e8a42702
#
_entry.id   19b8f517785b1dcc73451455e8a42702
#
_cell.length_a   1.000
_cell.length_b   1.000
_cell.length_c   1.000
_cell.angle_alpha   90.00
_cell.angle_beta   90.00
_cell.angle_gamma   90.00
#
_symmetry.space_group_name_H-M   'P 1'
#
loop_
_entity.id
_entity.type
_entity.pdbx_description
1 polymer ?
#
loop_
_entity_poly.entity_id
_entity_poly.type
_entity_poly.pdbx_seq_one_letter_code
_entity_poly.pdbx_strand_id
1 'polypeptide(L)'
;MNLHIEYVIFIFFSALGVIQISAGYGKLRGLLITKSINKSIAFGISVLLISMISFFRDGGRNIPDTEGGVPGFSQFLLFAIGSSAALFFTFASTSLTNLSSSIIHTNNYSGLMGLRHYTYLQIISTSSGVANWILKQLTRKYSSG
;
A
#
# COMPACT_ATOMS: atom_id res chain seq x y z
N MET A 1 -20.05 16.30 9.76
CA MET A 1 -19.37 14.98 9.71
C MET A 1 -18.41 14.92 10.90
N ASN A 2 -18.11 13.73 11.44
CA ASN A 2 -17.28 13.66 12.65
C ASN A 2 -15.80 13.90 12.26
N LEU A 3 -15.11 14.85 12.92
CA LEU A 3 -13.72 15.23 12.62
C LEU A 3 -12.76 14.04 12.54
N HIS A 4 -12.97 13.02 13.39
CA HIS A 4 -12.17 11.79 13.37
C HIS A 4 -12.30 11.02 12.04
N ILE A 5 -13.51 10.92 11.50
CA ILE A 5 -13.76 10.23 10.22
C ILE A 5 -13.14 11.01 9.06
N GLU A 6 -13.32 12.32 9.06
CA GLU A 6 -12.74 13.21 8.03
C GLU A 6 -11.20 13.12 8.04
N TYR A 7 -10.60 13.06 9.23
CA TYR A 7 -9.17 12.91 9.39
C TYR A 7 -8.67 11.57 8.83
N VAL A 8 -9.35 10.45 9.14
CA VAL A 8 -8.99 9.13 8.58
C VAL A 8 -9.10 9.12 7.05
N ILE A 9 -10.17 9.69 6.50
CA ILE A 9 -10.37 9.81 5.05
C ILE A 9 -9.24 10.63 4.42
N PHE A 10 -8.90 11.76 5.02
CA PHE A 10 -7.80 12.60 4.59
C PHE A 10 -6.47 11.84 4.58
N ILE A 11 -6.14 11.13 5.66
CA ILE A 11 -4.91 10.33 5.76
C ILE A 11 -4.91 9.20 4.73
N PHE A 12 -6.04 8.50 4.56
CA PHE A 12 -6.15 7.42 3.57
C PHE A 12 -5.83 7.90 2.16
N PHE A 13 -6.46 8.97 1.69
CA PHE A 13 -6.22 9.48 0.34
C PHE A 13 -4.85 10.11 0.19
N SER A 14 -4.37 10.82 1.21
CA SER A 14 -3.00 11.38 1.20
C SER A 14 -1.94 10.29 1.13
N ALA A 15 -2.06 9.25 1.95
CA ALA A 15 -1.15 8.10 1.92
C ALA A 15 -1.22 7.37 0.57
N LEU A 16 -2.41 7.15 0.02
CA LEU A 16 -2.60 6.55 -1.29
C LEU A 16 -1.89 7.36 -2.39
N GLY A 17 -2.06 8.68 -2.38
CA GLY A 17 -1.38 9.58 -3.32
C GLY A 17 0.14 9.47 -3.22
N VAL A 18 0.70 9.53 -2.00
CA VAL A 18 2.14 9.41 -1.76
C VAL A 18 2.68 8.04 -2.20
N ILE A 19 1.95 6.95 -1.93
CA ILE A 19 2.34 5.60 -2.36
C ILE A 19 2.43 5.53 -3.88
N GLN A 20 1.44 6.08 -4.61
CA GLN A 20 1.43 6.04 -6.07
C GLN A 20 2.55 6.89 -6.68
N ILE A 21 2.85 8.05 -6.11
CA ILE A 21 3.99 8.89 -6.52
C ILE A 21 5.31 8.14 -6.29
N SER A 22 5.50 7.62 -5.08
CA SER A 22 6.74 6.90 -4.70
C SER A 22 6.94 5.64 -5.53
N ALA A 23 5.87 4.87 -5.78
CA ALA A 23 5.92 3.70 -6.64
C ALA A 23 6.26 4.05 -8.10
N GLY A 24 5.75 5.19 -8.59
CA GLY A 24 6.08 5.70 -9.92
C GLY A 24 7.56 6.06 -10.04
N TYR A 25 8.09 6.85 -9.11
CA TYR A 25 9.52 7.21 -9.08
C TYR A 25 10.44 5.99 -8.90
N GLY A 26 10.07 5.06 -8.03
CA GLY A 26 10.80 3.81 -7.80
C GLY A 26 10.66 2.79 -8.93
N LYS A 27 9.83 3.08 -9.95
CA LYS A 27 9.50 2.16 -11.06
C LYS A 27 8.99 0.81 -10.58
N LEU A 28 8.28 0.81 -9.44
CA LEU A 28 7.71 -0.39 -8.81
C LEU A 28 6.36 -0.71 -9.46
N ARG A 29 6.43 -1.31 -10.65
CA ARG A 29 5.24 -1.59 -11.48
C ARG A 29 4.19 -2.42 -10.77
N GLY A 30 4.60 -3.28 -9.85
CA GLY A 30 3.71 -4.12 -9.03
C GLY A 30 2.86 -3.35 -8.00
N LEU A 31 3.17 -2.09 -7.73
CA LEU A 31 2.45 -1.20 -6.81
C LEU A 31 1.64 -0.12 -7.53
N LEU A 32 1.80 0.01 -8.85
CA LEU A 32 1.08 1.00 -9.63
C LEU A 32 -0.37 0.56 -9.88
N ILE A 33 -1.33 1.40 -9.51
CA ILE A 33 -2.75 1.18 -9.83
C ILE A 33 -2.96 1.30 -11.35
N THR A 34 -2.19 2.19 -12.01
CA THR A 34 -2.25 2.34 -13.47
C THR A 34 -1.01 1.73 -14.12
N LYS A 35 -1.18 1.08 -15.29
CA LYS A 35 -0.07 0.44 -16.03
C LYS A 35 1.04 1.41 -16.48
N SER A 36 0.77 2.70 -16.51
CA SER A 36 1.71 3.74 -16.93
C SER A 36 2.26 4.50 -15.74
N ILE A 37 3.59 4.60 -15.63
CA ILE A 37 4.29 5.32 -14.57
C ILE A 37 3.82 6.79 -14.48
N ASN A 38 3.80 7.50 -15.62
CA ASN A 38 3.42 8.90 -15.64
C ASN A 38 1.96 9.13 -15.22
N LYS A 39 1.05 8.23 -15.64
CA LYS A 39 -0.35 8.27 -15.23
C LYS A 39 -0.52 8.00 -13.74
N SER A 40 0.27 7.11 -13.17
CA SER A 40 0.24 6.81 -11.73
C SER A 40 0.75 7.97 -10.89
N ILE A 41 1.82 8.63 -11.33
CA ILE A 41 2.33 9.84 -10.67
C ILE A 41 1.30 10.97 -10.75
N ALA A 42 0.74 11.22 -11.93
CA ALA A 42 -0.30 12.25 -12.09
C ALA A 42 -1.54 11.95 -11.24
N PHE A 43 -1.98 10.70 -11.21
CA PHE A 43 -3.07 10.24 -10.35
C PHE A 43 -2.75 10.47 -8.87
N GLY A 44 -1.55 10.09 -8.41
CA GLY A 44 -1.10 10.28 -7.04
C GLY A 44 -1.08 11.76 -6.63
N ILE A 45 -0.54 12.64 -7.49
CA ILE A 45 -0.54 14.09 -7.27
C ILE A 45 -1.97 14.63 -7.19
N SER A 46 -2.85 14.22 -8.11
CA SER A 46 -4.24 14.69 -8.14
C SER A 46 -5.00 14.28 -6.87
N VAL A 47 -4.87 13.01 -6.45
CA VAL A 47 -5.51 12.51 -5.23
C VAL A 47 -5.00 13.25 -3.99
N LEU A 48 -3.69 13.49 -3.90
CA LEU A 48 -3.09 14.21 -2.79
C LEU A 48 -3.61 15.67 -2.71
N LEU A 49 -3.62 16.38 -3.84
CA LEU A 49 -4.10 17.76 -3.91
C LEU A 49 -5.60 17.85 -3.56
N ILE A 50 -6.43 16.97 -4.13
CA ILE A 50 -7.87 16.94 -3.83
C ILE A 50 -8.09 16.65 -2.34
N SER A 51 -7.36 15.71 -1.77
CA SER A 51 -7.44 15.36 -0.35
C SER A 51 -7.09 16.56 0.53
N MET A 52 -5.99 17.27 0.22
CA MET A 52 -5.58 18.48 0.95
C MET A 52 -6.62 19.58 0.82
N ILE A 53 -7.06 19.91 -0.40
CA ILE A 53 -8.05 20.96 -0.63
C ILE A 53 -9.36 20.62 0.10
N SER A 54 -9.83 19.37 0.00
CA SER A 54 -11.09 18.95 0.65
C SER A 54 -11.00 19.05 2.17
N PHE A 55 -9.86 18.66 2.76
CA PHE A 55 -9.71 18.67 4.20
C PHE A 55 -9.55 20.09 4.78
N PHE A 56 -8.81 20.97 4.09
CA PHE A 56 -8.53 22.32 4.57
C PHE A 56 -9.52 23.38 4.06
N ARG A 57 -10.49 23.03 3.23
CA ARG A 57 -11.48 23.95 2.66
C ARG A 57 -12.31 24.66 3.72
N ASP A 58 -12.71 23.93 4.76
CA ASP A 58 -13.59 24.45 5.80
C ASP A 58 -12.77 25.13 6.92
N GLY A 59 -12.08 26.22 6.63
CA GLY A 59 -11.15 26.90 7.51
C GLY A 59 -11.51 26.87 9.01
N GLY A 60 -10.52 26.75 9.88
CA GLY A 60 -10.69 26.71 11.33
C GLY A 60 -10.75 25.29 11.94
N ARG A 61 -10.40 24.26 11.17
CA ARG A 61 -10.24 22.90 11.74
C ARG A 61 -9.05 22.89 12.69
N ASN A 62 -9.35 22.73 13.96
CA ASN A 62 -8.36 22.66 15.02
C ASN A 62 -7.84 21.23 15.09
N ILE A 63 -6.75 20.95 14.36
CA ILE A 63 -6.08 19.62 14.37
C ILE A 63 -5.18 19.48 15.61
N PRO A 64 -4.50 20.56 16.08
CA PRO A 64 -3.66 20.47 17.28
C PRO A 64 -4.47 20.07 18.51
N ASP A 65 -3.78 19.49 19.49
CA ASP A 65 -4.28 19.05 20.80
C ASP A 65 -4.67 20.28 21.67
N THR A 66 -5.68 21.03 21.21
CA THR A 66 -6.28 22.20 21.85
C THR A 66 -7.77 21.94 22.06
N GLU A 67 -8.44 22.80 22.83
CA GLU A 67 -9.89 22.69 23.03
C GLU A 67 -10.65 22.54 21.71
N GLY A 68 -11.35 21.40 21.54
CA GLY A 68 -12.08 21.04 20.33
C GLY A 68 -11.26 20.32 19.25
N GLY A 69 -9.95 20.07 19.47
CA GLY A 69 -9.10 19.30 18.57
C GLY A 69 -9.19 17.79 18.77
N VAL A 70 -8.41 17.05 18.00
CA VAL A 70 -8.26 15.61 18.16
C VAL A 70 -7.08 15.35 19.10
N PRO A 71 -7.26 14.61 20.24
CA PRO A 71 -6.17 14.28 21.14
C PRO A 71 -5.01 13.59 20.40
N GLY A 72 -3.76 13.92 20.74
CA GLY A 72 -2.57 13.47 20.00
C GLY A 72 -2.47 11.95 19.87
N PHE A 73 -2.84 11.19 20.90
CA PHE A 73 -2.90 9.74 20.83
C PHE A 73 -3.96 9.23 19.82
N SER A 74 -5.12 9.87 19.79
CA SER A 74 -6.16 9.56 18.80
C SER A 74 -5.71 9.91 17.40
N GLN A 75 -5.00 11.01 17.19
CA GLN A 75 -4.39 11.36 15.89
C GLN A 75 -3.45 10.27 15.41
N PHE A 76 -2.56 9.77 16.27
CA PHE A 76 -1.64 8.70 15.94
C PHE A 76 -2.37 7.41 15.52
N LEU A 77 -3.39 7.00 16.29
CA LEU A 77 -4.18 5.81 15.95
C LEU A 77 -4.92 5.97 14.62
N LEU A 78 -5.57 7.10 14.41
CA LEU A 78 -6.31 7.39 13.18
C LEU A 78 -5.36 7.48 11.97
N PHE A 79 -4.15 8.04 12.16
CA PHE A 79 -3.10 8.04 11.14
C PHE A 79 -2.66 6.61 10.80
N ALA A 80 -2.39 5.78 11.81
CA ALA A 80 -1.99 4.39 11.61
C ALA A 80 -3.07 3.59 10.87
N ILE A 81 -4.33 3.77 11.23
CA ILE A 81 -5.48 3.12 10.58
C ILE A 81 -5.60 3.59 9.12
N GLY A 82 -5.61 4.89 8.87
CA GLY A 82 -5.76 5.45 7.53
C GLY A 82 -4.62 5.06 6.58
N SER A 83 -3.38 5.14 7.06
CA SER A 83 -2.20 4.75 6.25
C SER A 83 -2.13 3.25 5.99
N SER A 84 -2.45 2.41 6.98
CA SER A 84 -2.53 0.96 6.80
C SER A 84 -3.63 0.58 5.79
N ALA A 85 -4.80 1.18 5.90
CA ALA A 85 -5.90 0.97 4.95
C ALA A 85 -5.48 1.33 3.52
N ALA A 86 -4.74 2.45 3.31
CA ALA A 86 -4.23 2.85 2.01
C ALA A 86 -3.22 1.84 1.44
N LEU A 87 -2.34 1.28 2.28
CA LEU A 87 -1.43 0.21 1.89
C LEU A 87 -2.19 -1.05 1.45
N PHE A 88 -3.12 -1.54 2.28
CA PHE A 88 -3.94 -2.71 1.94
C PHE A 88 -4.74 -2.50 0.67
N PHE A 89 -5.33 -1.33 0.50
CA PHE A 89 -6.08 -0.98 -0.71
C PHE A 89 -5.17 -1.00 -1.95
N THR A 90 -3.96 -0.44 -1.84
CA THR A 90 -2.98 -0.46 -2.94
C THR A 90 -2.62 -1.90 -3.31
N PHE A 91 -2.28 -2.75 -2.34
CA PHE A 91 -1.95 -4.14 -2.61
C PHE A 91 -3.12 -4.93 -3.21
N ALA A 92 -4.33 -4.75 -2.68
CA ALA A 92 -5.53 -5.39 -3.21
C ALA A 92 -5.81 -4.95 -4.66
N SER A 93 -5.81 -3.63 -4.90
CA SER A 93 -6.10 -3.06 -6.22
C SER A 93 -5.08 -3.49 -7.27
N THR A 94 -3.78 -3.42 -6.93
CA THR A 94 -2.72 -3.83 -7.88
C THR A 94 -2.70 -5.33 -8.12
N SER A 95 -3.06 -6.12 -7.12
CA SER A 95 -3.18 -7.57 -7.26
C SER A 95 -4.34 -7.96 -8.18
N LEU A 96 -5.50 -7.31 -8.02
CA LEU A 96 -6.67 -7.56 -8.85
C LEU A 96 -6.44 -7.13 -10.30
N THR A 97 -5.83 -5.98 -10.53
CA THR A 97 -5.58 -5.46 -11.89
C THR A 97 -4.53 -6.27 -12.66
N ASN A 98 -3.64 -6.96 -11.96
CA ASN A 98 -2.54 -7.73 -12.57
C ASN A 98 -2.73 -9.25 -12.51
N LEU A 99 -3.86 -9.76 -11.98
CA LEU A 99 -4.20 -11.18 -11.98
C LEU A 99 -4.22 -11.79 -13.40
N SER A 100 -4.46 -10.97 -14.42
CA SER A 100 -4.56 -11.41 -15.83
C SER A 100 -3.20 -11.51 -16.53
N SER A 101 -2.11 -11.11 -15.90
CA SER A 101 -0.76 -11.17 -16.49
C SER A 101 0.02 -12.36 -15.91
N SER A 102 -0.53 -13.56 -16.08
CA SER A 102 0.16 -14.76 -15.68
C SER A 102 1.05 -15.30 -16.81
N ILE A 103 2.35 -15.21 -16.65
CA ILE A 103 3.27 -16.35 -16.89
C ILE A 103 4.48 -16.05 -16.00
N ILE A 104 4.56 -16.80 -14.93
CA ILE A 104 5.67 -16.74 -13.98
C ILE A 104 6.87 -17.42 -14.65
N HIS A 105 7.72 -16.63 -15.28
CA HIS A 105 9.11 -17.05 -15.46
C HIS A 105 9.79 -16.86 -14.10
N THR A 106 10.07 -17.97 -13.44
CA THR A 106 10.76 -18.07 -12.15
C THR A 106 12.21 -17.57 -12.23
N ASN A 107 12.38 -16.27 -12.24
CA ASN A 107 13.66 -15.69 -11.88
C ASN A 107 13.58 -15.29 -10.40
N ASN A 108 14.52 -15.77 -9.60
CA ASN A 108 14.65 -15.57 -8.16
C ASN A 108 14.88 -14.08 -7.79
N TYR A 109 13.86 -13.25 -7.97
CA TYR A 109 13.86 -11.88 -7.45
C TYR A 109 13.24 -11.90 -6.06
N SER A 110 14.02 -11.59 -5.01
CA SER A 110 13.54 -11.47 -3.63
C SER A 110 13.36 -10.01 -3.24
N GLY A 111 12.35 -9.73 -2.40
CA GLY A 111 12.11 -8.43 -1.80
C GLY A 111 11.58 -7.37 -2.77
N LEU A 112 11.93 -6.10 -2.52
CA LEU A 112 11.46 -4.94 -3.29
C LEU A 112 11.85 -4.98 -4.78
N MET A 113 12.93 -5.65 -5.12
CA MET A 113 13.34 -5.85 -6.51
C MET A 113 12.30 -6.65 -7.30
N GLY A 114 11.61 -7.59 -6.65
CA GLY A 114 10.53 -8.36 -7.26
C GLY A 114 9.33 -7.49 -7.65
N LEU A 115 9.00 -6.46 -6.89
CA LEU A 115 7.88 -5.55 -7.16
C LEU A 115 8.08 -4.68 -8.41
N ARG A 116 9.27 -4.68 -8.96
CA ARG A 116 9.58 -4.00 -10.24
C ARG A 116 8.93 -4.70 -11.44
N HIS A 117 8.73 -6.02 -11.31
CA HIS A 117 8.25 -6.90 -12.39
C HIS A 117 6.96 -7.65 -12.02
N TYR A 118 6.76 -7.95 -10.73
CA TYR A 118 5.68 -8.80 -10.22
C TYR A 118 4.82 -8.06 -9.19
N THR A 119 3.57 -8.48 -9.04
CA THR A 119 2.70 -7.99 -7.97
C THR A 119 3.05 -8.67 -6.64
N TYR A 120 2.62 -8.03 -5.55
CA TYR A 120 2.87 -8.53 -4.19
C TYR A 120 2.31 -9.95 -3.97
N LEU A 121 1.11 -10.25 -4.49
CA LEU A 121 0.53 -11.60 -4.41
C LEU A 121 1.33 -12.64 -5.22
N GLN A 122 1.87 -12.27 -6.37
CA GLN A 122 2.71 -13.15 -7.15
C GLN A 122 4.02 -13.48 -6.42
N ILE A 123 4.61 -12.49 -5.73
CA ILE A 123 5.82 -12.70 -4.92
C ILE A 123 5.52 -13.62 -3.74
N ILE A 124 4.40 -13.42 -3.03
CA ILE A 124 4.01 -14.27 -1.90
C ILE A 124 3.69 -15.69 -2.38
N SER A 125 2.97 -15.84 -3.48
CA SER A 125 2.65 -17.17 -4.02
C SER A 125 3.90 -17.96 -4.44
N THR A 126 4.91 -17.27 -4.94
CA THR A 126 6.22 -17.86 -5.25
C THR A 126 7.00 -18.17 -3.98
N SER A 127 6.89 -17.32 -2.94
CA SER A 127 7.49 -17.53 -1.62
C SER A 127 6.85 -18.73 -0.88
N SER A 128 5.58 -19.03 -1.12
CA SER A 128 4.93 -20.23 -0.56
C SER A 128 5.54 -21.53 -1.08
N GLY A 129 6.11 -21.50 -2.28
CA GLY A 129 6.93 -22.60 -2.81
C GLY A 129 8.20 -22.85 -1.98
N VAL A 130 8.82 -21.78 -1.46
CA VAL A 130 9.96 -21.87 -0.54
C VAL A 130 9.53 -22.44 0.82
N ALA A 131 8.35 -22.03 1.33
CA ALA A 131 7.80 -22.60 2.57
C ALA A 131 7.52 -24.09 2.42
N ASN A 132 6.95 -24.54 1.31
CA ASN A 132 6.75 -25.96 1.00
C ASN A 132 8.06 -26.72 0.83
N TRP A 133 9.09 -26.09 0.27
CA TRP A 133 10.42 -26.68 0.19
C TRP A 133 11.06 -26.85 1.58
N ILE A 134 10.94 -25.85 2.46
CA ILE A 134 11.42 -25.91 3.85
C ILE A 134 10.69 -27.00 4.62
N LEU A 135 9.36 -27.09 4.52
CA LEU A 135 8.56 -28.14 5.14
C LEU A 135 8.98 -29.53 4.64
N LYS A 136 9.25 -29.68 3.35
CA LYS A 136 9.71 -30.95 2.76
C LYS A 136 11.11 -31.32 3.23
N GLN A 137 11.99 -30.38 3.46
CA GLN A 137 13.31 -30.59 4.06
C GLN A 137 13.20 -31.04 5.53
N LEU A 138 12.33 -30.41 6.30
CA LEU A 138 12.12 -30.76 7.71
C LEU A 138 11.50 -32.16 7.86
N THR A 139 10.51 -32.50 7.06
CA THR A 139 9.92 -33.86 7.07
C THR A 139 10.88 -34.94 6.63
N ARG A 140 11.78 -34.64 5.68
CA ARG A 140 12.83 -35.59 5.24
C ARG A 140 13.85 -35.89 6.35
N LYS A 141 14.19 -34.87 7.16
CA LYS A 141 15.13 -35.00 8.27
C LYS A 141 14.54 -35.79 9.44
N TYR A 142 13.21 -35.78 9.60
CA TYR A 142 12.52 -36.54 10.65
C TYR A 142 12.23 -38.01 10.27
N SER A 143 12.25 -38.34 8.98
CA SER A 143 11.98 -39.71 8.47
C SER A 143 13.25 -40.56 8.32
N SER A 144 14.43 -40.00 8.57
CA SER A 144 15.71 -40.69 8.45
C SER A 144 16.42 -40.91 9.80
N GLY A 145 15.71 -40.74 10.92
CA GLY A 145 16.10 -41.11 12.28
C GLY A 145 15.12 -42.10 12.87
#